data_f8d7551d37c81a1148386ffd4c8efb4a
#
_entry.id   f8d7551d37c81a1148386ffd4c8efb4a
#
_cell.length_a   1.000
_cell.length_b   1.000
_cell.length_c   1.000
_cell.angle_alpha   90.00
_cell.angle_beta   90.00
_cell.angle_gamma   90.00
#
_symmetry.space_group_name_H-M   'P 1'
#
loop_
_entity.id
_entity.type
_entity.pdbx_description
1 polymer ?
#
loop_
_entity_poly.entity_id
_entity_poly.type
_entity_poly.pdbx_seq_one_letter_code
_entity_poly.pdbx_strand_id
1 'polypeptide(L)'
;STNIKTAKTEKINNVAEDVLKEPENQPRTRRTRALAITYAKFKIVANTGSPITGPIGYKLVEVNGTRETIFKQGTLNTSNKEVEFTGMKLGPRYRLYISKVPPGFDRPVTPISEFYFDAAGIHYVQGGGVVYITQNTLTGLTFFAEDSSGKAVNRSAVKFELKRVVPGGEVNININQKLSDYYPSGIAIEMNKRDVYLGDTYRLYITQVPNGFVKPTKPVSEFKFSYEDGKLFMRFDRGGTVTTLLRNGEAEKPLGENEYYGFVSVNGKVKISKDVDNSSGVDAFCFRAEDTFPSFGDRAVYTKLESNADALYSMAQEPRVGKKELYDIVRKIYFYCETHKKELLENYGLNNELFWKDTQGNDPDHGYYAALQQALWYYSNTLNYMKQYQGALVEGVLQTAVNHILAESAKISEKDMQSVKVNVFRPPARRNGKPYQALVSFELKRSTEINIVKLDETNSYLNGAVFKLEKLNDAAFTPVTVGRGKNISQFKFTDLEAGDYRLTEVEAPKNHVGLTAPIDFK
;
A
#
# COMPACT_ATOMS: atom_id res chain seq x y z
N SER A 1 28.05 -7.67 -10.45
CA SER A 1 28.13 -7.35 -9.02
C SER A 1 28.29 -5.85 -8.86
N THR A 2 27.20 -5.14 -8.79
CA THR A 2 27.24 -3.70 -8.48
C THR A 2 26.54 -3.54 -7.13
N ASN A 3 27.37 -3.37 -6.10
CA ASN A 3 26.93 -3.03 -4.75
C ASN A 3 26.29 -1.64 -4.77
N ILE A 4 24.98 -1.57 -4.68
CA ILE A 4 24.29 -0.34 -4.32
C ILE A 4 24.41 -0.23 -2.79
N LYS A 5 25.36 0.59 -2.35
CA LYS A 5 25.46 1.00 -0.95
C LYS A 5 24.22 1.82 -0.61
N THR A 6 23.37 1.25 0.19
CA THR A 6 22.37 2.00 0.98
C THR A 6 23.08 3.12 1.72
N ALA A 7 22.64 4.34 1.51
CA ALA A 7 23.10 5.47 2.33
C ALA A 7 22.62 5.23 3.77
N LYS A 8 23.48 4.62 4.57
CA LYS A 8 23.34 4.62 6.02
C LYS A 8 23.41 6.07 6.47
N THR A 9 22.43 6.46 7.26
CA THR A 9 22.54 7.60 8.16
C THR A 9 23.74 7.31 9.06
N GLU A 10 24.91 7.79 8.71
CA GLU A 10 26.06 7.73 9.60
C GLU A 10 25.75 8.64 10.80
N LYS A 11 25.45 8.01 11.91
CA LYS A 11 25.63 8.63 13.22
C LYS A 11 27.11 8.98 13.32
N ILE A 12 27.41 10.26 13.25
CA ILE A 12 28.71 10.77 13.69
C ILE A 12 28.67 10.77 15.23
N ASN A 13 28.74 9.60 15.80
CA ASN A 13 29.09 9.38 17.19
C ASN A 13 30.32 8.52 17.14
N ASN A 14 31.50 9.14 17.31
CA ASN A 14 32.67 8.55 17.93
C ASN A 14 33.91 9.42 17.70
N VAL A 15 33.97 10.53 18.42
CA VAL A 15 35.25 11.16 18.76
C VAL A 15 35.21 11.64 20.23
N ALA A 16 34.69 10.83 21.13
CA ALA A 16 34.65 11.22 22.54
C ALA A 16 35.07 10.12 23.53
N GLU A 17 35.53 8.96 23.10
CA GLU A 17 35.88 7.88 24.06
C GLU A 17 37.35 7.53 24.19
N ASP A 18 38.28 8.17 23.47
CA ASP A 18 39.70 7.83 23.55
C ASP A 18 40.58 8.85 24.28
N VAL A 19 40.01 9.70 25.14
CA VAL A 19 40.82 10.65 25.94
C VAL A 19 40.42 10.60 27.42
N LEU A 20 40.49 9.42 28.05
CA LEU A 20 40.49 9.30 29.50
C LEU A 20 41.47 8.21 29.92
N LYS A 21 42.78 8.47 29.74
CA LYS A 21 43.86 7.97 30.61
C LYS A 21 44.81 9.11 30.83
N GLU A 22 44.71 9.72 32.00
CA GLU A 22 45.69 10.70 32.46
C GLU A 22 47.01 10.01 32.77
N PRO A 23 48.17 10.60 32.34
CA PRO A 23 49.41 10.52 33.05
C PRO A 23 49.59 11.78 33.89
N GLU A 24 49.84 11.61 35.16
CA GLU A 24 50.23 12.67 36.09
C GLU A 24 51.47 13.43 35.59
N ASN A 25 51.43 14.77 35.78
CA ASN A 25 52.50 15.73 35.62
C ASN A 25 52.96 16.11 34.22
N GLN A 26 52.21 17.03 33.60
CA GLN A 26 52.75 17.99 32.62
C GLN A 26 52.01 19.34 32.71
N PRO A 27 52.63 20.48 32.38
CA PRO A 27 52.06 21.81 32.61
C PRO A 27 50.84 22.06 31.74
N ARG A 28 49.86 22.74 32.32
CA ARG A 28 48.56 23.10 31.70
C ARG A 28 48.75 23.81 30.36
N THR A 29 48.76 23.07 29.27
CA THR A 29 48.49 23.57 27.94
C THR A 29 46.99 23.82 27.81
N ARG A 30 46.61 25.01 27.29
CA ARG A 30 45.22 25.37 26.93
C ARG A 30 44.60 24.20 26.18
N ARG A 31 43.62 23.54 26.78
CA ARG A 31 42.73 22.60 26.06
C ARG A 31 42.07 23.37 24.93
N THR A 32 42.51 23.15 23.70
CA THR A 32 41.70 23.46 22.51
C THR A 32 40.45 22.58 22.59
N ARG A 33 39.33 23.15 22.99
CA ARG A 33 38.03 22.50 22.84
C ARG A 33 37.90 22.14 21.35
N ALA A 34 37.78 20.85 21.04
CA ALA A 34 37.36 20.42 19.74
C ALA A 34 36.06 21.15 19.44
N LEU A 35 36.05 22.01 18.42
CA LEU A 35 34.85 22.69 17.96
C LEU A 35 33.93 21.59 17.46
N ALA A 36 32.82 21.35 18.16
CA ALA A 36 31.78 20.46 17.67
C ALA A 36 31.32 20.99 16.33
N ILE A 37 31.45 20.17 15.27
CA ILE A 37 30.99 20.54 13.95
C ILE A 37 29.45 20.40 13.98
N THR A 38 28.75 21.53 13.98
CA THR A 38 27.29 21.56 13.86
C THR A 38 26.91 21.48 12.39
N TYR A 39 25.89 20.67 12.11
CA TYR A 39 25.37 20.47 10.76
C TYR A 39 23.85 20.35 10.81
N ALA A 40 23.14 21.11 9.98
CA ALA A 40 21.72 21.00 9.80
C ALA A 40 21.39 21.04 8.30
N LYS A 41 20.54 20.11 7.87
CA LYS A 41 20.03 20.03 6.49
C LYS A 41 18.52 20.14 6.50
N PHE A 42 17.99 21.00 5.64
CA PHE A 42 16.56 21.18 5.46
C PHE A 42 16.17 20.93 4.02
N LYS A 43 15.07 20.21 3.84
CA LYS A 43 14.39 20.03 2.55
C LYS A 43 13.04 20.72 2.61
N ILE A 44 12.80 21.63 1.67
CA ILE A 44 11.55 22.38 1.57
C ILE A 44 10.67 21.67 0.53
N VAL A 45 9.46 21.31 0.93
CA VAL A 45 8.50 20.58 0.10
C VAL A 45 7.14 21.28 0.12
N ALA A 46 6.35 21.08 -0.92
CA ALA A 46 4.97 21.53 -0.95
C ALA A 46 4.09 20.63 -0.08
N ASN A 47 3.07 21.18 0.54
CA ASN A 47 2.08 20.41 1.32
C ASN A 47 1.37 19.31 0.51
N THR A 48 1.27 19.48 -0.80
CA THR A 48 0.69 18.51 -1.73
C THR A 48 1.67 17.46 -2.23
N GLY A 49 2.98 17.60 -1.94
CA GLY A 49 4.04 16.79 -2.52
C GLY A 49 4.44 17.19 -3.95
N SER A 50 3.79 18.21 -4.55
CA SER A 50 4.15 18.66 -5.90
C SER A 50 5.53 19.30 -5.94
N PRO A 51 6.27 19.21 -7.07
CA PRO A 51 7.52 19.92 -7.24
C PRO A 51 7.34 21.43 -7.07
N ILE A 52 8.27 22.07 -6.37
CA ILE A 52 8.28 23.52 -6.23
C ILE A 52 9.12 24.10 -7.36
N THR A 53 8.45 24.71 -8.34
CA THR A 53 9.10 25.42 -9.43
C THR A 53 9.33 26.89 -9.04
N GLY A 54 10.51 27.41 -9.35
CA GLY A 54 10.88 28.78 -9.02
C GLY A 54 11.70 28.91 -7.73
N PRO A 55 12.23 30.10 -7.46
CA PRO A 55 13.16 30.35 -6.35
C PRO A 55 12.46 30.44 -5.00
N ILE A 56 13.11 29.88 -3.96
CA ILE A 56 12.71 30.03 -2.57
C ILE A 56 13.80 30.82 -1.83
N GLY A 57 13.42 31.95 -1.25
CA GLY A 57 14.28 32.69 -0.35
C GLY A 57 14.21 32.14 1.07
N TYR A 58 15.34 32.05 1.74
CA TYR A 58 15.42 31.64 3.14
C TYR A 58 16.27 32.58 4.00
N LYS A 59 16.00 32.56 5.31
CA LYS A 59 16.74 33.28 6.32
C LYS A 59 16.85 32.42 7.58
N LEU A 60 18.09 32.09 7.98
CA LEU A 60 18.36 31.46 9.27
C LEU A 60 18.86 32.53 10.25
N VAL A 61 18.27 32.59 11.42
CA VAL A 61 18.64 33.53 12.49
C VAL A 61 19.08 32.79 13.75
N GLU A 62 20.05 33.40 14.47
CA GLU A 62 20.40 33.02 15.84
C GLU A 62 19.53 33.84 16.80
N VAL A 63 18.96 33.19 17.80
CA VAL A 63 18.05 33.81 18.77
C VAL A 63 18.76 34.01 20.11
N ASN A 64 18.87 35.26 20.52
CA ASN A 64 19.44 35.65 21.81
C ASN A 64 18.40 36.47 22.62
N GLY A 65 17.70 35.80 23.53
CA GLY A 65 16.53 36.36 24.21
C GLY A 65 15.41 36.68 23.22
N THR A 66 15.06 37.96 23.10
CA THR A 66 14.09 38.43 22.12
C THR A 66 14.71 38.93 20.81
N ARG A 67 16.03 39.01 20.74
CA ARG A 67 16.75 39.52 19.56
C ARG A 67 17.11 38.36 18.62
N GLU A 68 16.80 38.58 17.33
CA GLU A 68 17.22 37.70 16.24
C GLU A 68 18.36 38.34 15.43
N THR A 69 19.40 37.57 15.16
CA THR A 69 20.53 38.01 14.33
C THR A 69 20.66 37.07 13.16
N ILE A 70 20.75 37.62 11.95
CA ILE A 70 20.90 36.79 10.74
C ILE A 70 22.20 36.00 10.82
N PHE A 71 22.09 34.68 10.80
CA PHE A 71 23.20 33.75 10.68
C PHE A 71 23.55 33.50 9.22
N LYS A 72 22.54 33.19 8.39
CA LYS A 72 22.70 32.98 6.95
C LYS A 72 21.39 33.27 6.23
N GLN A 73 21.47 33.80 5.02
CA GLN A 73 20.30 33.96 4.13
C GLN A 73 20.70 33.70 2.69
N GLY A 74 19.75 33.38 1.86
CA GLY A 74 20.01 33.08 0.43
C GLY A 74 18.76 32.69 -0.32
N THR A 75 18.99 32.20 -1.52
CA THR A 75 17.93 31.77 -2.45
C THR A 75 18.26 30.39 -3.02
N LEU A 76 17.29 29.47 -2.99
CA LEU A 76 17.38 28.15 -3.56
C LEU A 76 16.79 28.19 -4.97
N ASN A 77 17.65 28.10 -5.99
CA ASN A 77 17.27 28.15 -7.39
C ASN A 77 17.19 26.78 -8.06
N THR A 78 17.72 25.72 -7.41
CA THR A 78 17.75 24.36 -7.92
C THR A 78 16.38 23.69 -7.78
N SER A 79 16.12 22.64 -8.57
CA SER A 79 14.93 21.79 -8.43
C SER A 79 14.87 21.10 -7.07
N ASN A 80 16.04 20.74 -6.54
CA ASN A 80 16.19 20.25 -5.18
C ASN A 80 16.17 21.43 -4.20
N LYS A 81 15.10 21.60 -3.46
CA LYS A 81 14.93 22.69 -2.48
C LYS A 81 15.57 22.31 -1.14
N GLU A 82 16.85 22.00 -1.18
CA GLU A 82 17.63 21.65 0.01
C GLU A 82 18.61 22.78 0.35
N VAL A 83 18.79 23.00 1.66
CA VAL A 83 19.77 23.94 2.21
C VAL A 83 20.51 23.31 3.38
N GLU A 84 21.80 23.56 3.45
CA GLU A 84 22.68 23.05 4.49
C GLU A 84 23.34 24.22 5.26
N PHE A 85 23.46 24.03 6.57
CA PHE A 85 24.07 24.97 7.48
C PHE A 85 25.13 24.29 8.33
N THR A 86 26.26 24.94 8.50
CA THR A 86 27.36 24.51 9.37
C THR A 86 27.90 25.66 10.20
N GLY A 87 28.66 25.39 11.25
CA GLY A 87 29.32 26.41 12.04
C GLY A 87 28.42 27.15 13.03
N MET A 88 27.27 26.60 13.37
CA MET A 88 26.38 27.11 14.41
C MET A 88 26.97 26.86 15.80
N LYS A 89 26.62 27.68 16.78
CA LYS A 89 27.06 27.52 18.17
C LYS A 89 26.20 26.48 18.90
N LEU A 90 26.78 25.82 19.89
CA LEU A 90 26.03 25.02 20.86
C LEU A 90 25.29 25.94 21.85
N GLY A 91 24.04 25.59 22.14
CA GLY A 91 23.17 26.26 23.11
C GLY A 91 22.18 27.25 22.52
N PRO A 92 22.57 28.25 21.70
CA PRO A 92 21.61 29.17 21.11
C PRO A 92 20.54 28.47 20.27
N ARG A 93 19.33 29.04 20.23
CA ARG A 93 18.30 28.62 19.31
C ARG A 93 18.50 29.25 17.94
N TYR A 94 18.10 28.53 16.92
CA TYR A 94 18.09 28.97 15.53
C TYR A 94 16.69 28.85 14.97
N ARG A 95 16.26 29.83 14.16
CA ARG A 95 14.96 29.84 13.48
C ARG A 95 15.18 29.96 11.99
N LEU A 96 14.59 29.03 11.24
CA LEU A 96 14.57 29.07 9.78
C LEU A 96 13.27 29.70 9.28
N TYR A 97 13.39 30.79 8.54
CA TYR A 97 12.29 31.48 7.90
C TYR A 97 12.35 31.30 6.39
N ILE A 98 11.19 31.27 5.75
CA ILE A 98 11.05 31.46 4.31
C ILE A 98 10.82 32.94 4.04
N SER A 99 11.74 33.59 3.34
CA SER A 99 11.68 35.01 3.03
C SER A 99 10.99 35.32 1.70
N LYS A 100 10.98 34.33 0.77
CA LYS A 100 10.35 34.44 -0.55
C LYS A 100 9.84 33.08 -1.01
N VAL A 101 8.67 33.05 -1.64
CA VAL A 101 8.09 31.87 -2.28
C VAL A 101 7.78 32.15 -3.75
N PRO A 102 7.75 31.11 -4.61
CA PRO A 102 7.28 31.27 -5.98
C PRO A 102 5.75 31.56 -6.01
N PRO A 103 5.24 32.05 -7.15
CA PRO A 103 3.79 32.20 -7.33
C PRO A 103 3.05 30.90 -7.08
N GLY A 104 1.87 30.97 -6.46
CA GLY A 104 1.04 29.83 -6.14
C GLY A 104 1.34 29.19 -4.78
N PHE A 105 2.18 29.84 -3.97
CA PHE A 105 2.47 29.43 -2.59
C PHE A 105 2.23 30.57 -1.60
N ASP A 106 1.84 30.20 -0.39
CA ASP A 106 1.77 31.13 0.72
C ASP A 106 3.15 31.26 1.38
N ARG A 107 3.58 32.50 1.63
CA ARG A 107 4.80 32.74 2.39
C ARG A 107 4.49 32.57 3.89
N PRO A 108 5.14 31.62 4.59
CA PRO A 108 5.00 31.51 6.04
C PRO A 108 5.45 32.79 6.75
N VAL A 109 4.67 33.24 7.72
CA VAL A 109 5.00 34.43 8.54
C VAL A 109 5.75 34.06 9.82
N THR A 110 5.67 32.78 10.22
CA THR A 110 6.39 32.23 11.38
C THR A 110 7.56 31.37 10.91
N PRO A 111 8.54 31.05 11.79
CA PRO A 111 9.60 30.12 11.43
C PRO A 111 9.03 28.77 11.00
N ILE A 112 9.58 28.18 9.95
CA ILE A 112 9.22 26.83 9.50
C ILE A 112 9.95 25.75 10.28
N SER A 113 11.04 26.10 10.98
CA SER A 113 11.74 25.23 11.90
C SER A 113 12.43 26.07 12.98
N GLU A 114 12.43 25.56 14.20
CA GLU A 114 13.22 26.08 15.33
C GLU A 114 14.00 24.94 15.96
N PHE A 115 15.30 25.13 16.19
CA PHE A 115 16.19 24.10 16.68
C PHE A 115 17.38 24.69 17.43
N TYR A 116 18.09 23.84 18.15
CA TYR A 116 19.39 24.16 18.81
C TYR A 116 20.31 22.95 18.75
N PHE A 117 21.58 23.18 19.08
CA PHE A 117 22.57 22.11 19.20
C PHE A 117 23.06 21.99 20.64
N ASP A 118 23.29 20.78 21.07
CA ASP A 118 24.08 20.45 22.26
C ASP A 118 25.11 19.36 21.93
N ALA A 119 25.71 18.76 22.95
CA ALA A 119 26.71 17.70 22.78
C ALA A 119 26.14 16.42 22.12
N ALA A 120 24.81 16.21 22.19
CA ALA A 120 24.14 15.05 21.58
C ALA A 120 23.71 15.30 20.12
N GLY A 121 23.83 16.54 19.62
CA GLY A 121 23.50 16.89 18.24
C GLY A 121 22.40 17.93 18.12
N ILE A 122 21.63 17.87 17.02
CA ILE A 122 20.53 18.78 16.74
C ILE A 122 19.25 18.36 17.46
N HIS A 123 18.56 19.36 18.07
CA HIS A 123 17.26 19.20 18.73
C HIS A 123 16.27 20.16 18.11
N TYR A 124 15.19 19.61 17.56
CA TYR A 124 14.09 20.40 17.01
C TYR A 124 13.08 20.78 18.11
N VAL A 125 12.81 22.07 18.23
CA VAL A 125 11.76 22.63 19.09
C VAL A 125 10.46 22.69 18.33
N GLN A 126 10.53 23.02 17.03
CA GLN A 126 9.44 23.09 16.09
C GLN A 126 9.92 22.68 14.69
N GLY A 127 9.07 21.98 13.94
CA GLY A 127 9.42 21.49 12.60
C GLY A 127 10.40 20.34 12.65
N GLY A 128 11.22 20.22 11.62
CA GLY A 128 12.23 19.16 11.46
C GLY A 128 13.13 19.46 10.27
N GLY A 129 13.84 18.46 9.78
CA GLY A 129 14.67 18.56 8.57
C GLY A 129 13.86 18.62 7.27
N VAL A 130 12.60 18.16 7.27
CA VAL A 130 11.65 18.35 6.18
C VAL A 130 10.63 19.39 6.63
N VAL A 131 10.49 20.45 5.84
CA VAL A 131 9.61 21.59 6.14
C VAL A 131 8.71 21.87 4.96
N TYR A 132 7.50 22.37 5.23
CA TYR A 132 6.45 22.50 4.23
C TYR A 132 6.13 23.96 3.94
N ILE A 133 5.94 24.29 2.66
CA ILE A 133 5.25 25.50 2.22
C ILE A 133 3.92 25.13 1.57
N THR A 134 2.95 26.01 1.71
CA THR A 134 1.56 25.71 1.36
C THR A 134 1.22 26.24 -0.02
N GLN A 135 0.73 25.38 -0.91
CA GLN A 135 0.14 25.80 -2.18
C GLN A 135 -1.19 26.52 -1.94
N ASN A 136 -1.43 27.57 -2.72
CA ASN A 136 -2.66 28.38 -2.65
C ASN A 136 -3.43 28.45 -3.97
N THR A 137 -3.13 27.56 -4.90
CA THR A 137 -3.89 27.41 -6.15
C THR A 137 -5.10 26.50 -5.95
N LEU A 138 -6.08 26.61 -6.83
CA LEU A 138 -7.27 25.77 -6.80
C LEU A 138 -7.00 24.38 -7.40
N THR A 139 -7.70 23.39 -6.87
CA THR A 139 -7.84 22.07 -7.47
C THR A 139 -9.32 21.71 -7.62
N GLY A 140 -9.67 21.02 -8.69
CA GLY A 140 -11.03 20.56 -8.96
C GLY A 140 -11.18 19.08 -8.67
N LEU A 141 -12.26 18.72 -7.99
CA LEU A 141 -12.70 17.35 -7.76
C LEU A 141 -14.05 17.19 -8.47
N THR A 142 -14.27 16.08 -9.16
CA THR A 142 -15.55 15.85 -9.84
C THR A 142 -16.25 14.65 -9.24
N PHE A 143 -17.51 14.84 -8.88
CA PHE A 143 -18.39 13.81 -8.35
C PHE A 143 -19.65 13.69 -9.20
N PHE A 144 -20.30 12.54 -9.08
CA PHE A 144 -21.50 12.20 -9.83
C PHE A 144 -22.56 11.66 -8.87
N ALA A 145 -23.81 12.00 -9.14
CA ALA A 145 -24.95 11.41 -8.44
C ALA A 145 -25.91 10.78 -9.46
N GLU A 146 -26.31 9.56 -9.20
CA GLU A 146 -27.19 8.78 -10.07
C GLU A 146 -28.26 8.06 -9.24
N ASP A 147 -29.34 7.65 -9.89
CA ASP A 147 -30.34 6.77 -9.28
C ASP A 147 -29.87 5.31 -9.30
N SER A 148 -30.63 4.41 -8.68
CA SER A 148 -30.33 2.97 -8.62
C SER A 148 -30.35 2.26 -9.98
N SER A 149 -30.91 2.88 -11.01
CA SER A 149 -30.80 2.42 -12.40
C SER A 149 -29.49 2.92 -13.05
N GLY A 150 -28.73 3.79 -12.35
CA GLY A 150 -27.51 4.44 -12.80
C GLY A 150 -27.77 5.60 -13.77
N LYS A 151 -28.95 6.13 -13.82
CA LYS A 151 -29.28 7.34 -14.55
C LYS A 151 -28.87 8.55 -13.70
N ALA A 152 -28.16 9.51 -14.31
CA ALA A 152 -27.82 10.75 -13.65
C ALA A 152 -29.05 11.47 -13.11
N VAL A 153 -29.00 11.91 -11.86
CA VAL A 153 -30.04 12.75 -11.26
C VAL A 153 -29.85 14.21 -11.66
N ASN A 154 -30.84 15.06 -11.36
CA ASN A 154 -30.68 16.49 -11.56
C ASN A 154 -29.53 17.04 -10.73
N ARG A 155 -28.36 17.19 -11.34
CA ARG A 155 -27.12 17.60 -10.68
C ARG A 155 -27.17 19.00 -10.06
N SER A 156 -28.03 19.89 -10.58
CA SER A 156 -28.22 21.24 -10.03
C SER A 156 -28.85 21.23 -8.63
N ALA A 157 -29.60 20.18 -8.31
CA ALA A 157 -30.26 20.00 -7.04
C ALA A 157 -29.44 19.20 -6.01
N VAL A 158 -28.23 18.77 -6.36
CA VAL A 158 -27.31 18.06 -5.44
C VAL A 158 -26.32 19.08 -4.87
N LYS A 159 -26.20 19.12 -3.55
CA LYS A 159 -25.21 19.96 -2.85
C LYS A 159 -24.32 19.10 -1.98
N PHE A 160 -23.02 19.40 -2.02
CA PHE A 160 -21.99 18.72 -1.25
C PHE A 160 -21.43 19.62 -0.14
N GLU A 161 -20.94 18.95 0.90
CA GLU A 161 -20.10 19.51 1.95
C GLU A 161 -18.88 18.61 2.10
N LEU A 162 -17.69 19.20 2.16
CA LEU A 162 -16.43 18.49 2.34
C LEU A 162 -15.87 18.79 3.72
N LYS A 163 -15.48 17.76 4.46
CA LYS A 163 -14.87 17.88 5.78
C LYS A 163 -13.56 17.09 5.84
N ARG A 164 -12.61 17.59 6.62
CA ARG A 164 -11.37 16.90 6.95
C ARG A 164 -11.46 16.38 8.38
N VAL A 165 -11.07 15.14 8.58
CA VAL A 165 -11.01 14.50 9.90
C VAL A 165 -9.77 14.99 10.63
N VAL A 166 -9.96 15.46 11.84
CA VAL A 166 -8.89 15.94 12.73
C VAL A 166 -9.04 15.25 14.10
N PRO A 167 -8.00 15.27 14.95
CA PRO A 167 -8.15 14.79 16.31
C PRO A 167 -9.31 15.48 17.02
N GLY A 168 -10.27 14.68 17.50
CA GLY A 168 -11.46 15.19 18.21
C GLY A 168 -12.65 15.58 17.34
N GLY A 169 -12.61 15.40 16.00
CA GLY A 169 -13.77 15.66 15.17
C GLY A 169 -13.49 15.92 13.69
N GLU A 170 -14.26 16.80 13.10
CA GLU A 170 -14.17 17.18 11.70
C GLU A 170 -14.13 18.71 11.56
N VAL A 171 -13.42 19.19 10.55
CA VAL A 171 -13.40 20.59 10.16
C VAL A 171 -13.93 20.75 8.74
N ASN A 172 -14.74 21.78 8.52
CA ASN A 172 -15.26 22.09 7.21
C ASN A 172 -14.14 22.61 6.30
N ILE A 173 -14.13 22.12 5.07
CA ILE A 173 -13.28 22.62 3.99
C ILE A 173 -14.12 23.57 3.14
N ASN A 174 -13.58 24.75 2.89
CA ASN A 174 -14.23 25.72 2.02
C ASN A 174 -14.15 25.23 0.56
N ILE A 175 -15.32 25.02 -0.04
CA ILE A 175 -15.45 24.54 -1.42
C ILE A 175 -16.33 25.49 -2.23
N ASN A 176 -16.07 25.57 -3.53
CA ASN A 176 -16.95 26.20 -4.50
C ASN A 176 -17.49 25.10 -5.43
N GLN A 177 -18.79 24.86 -5.38
CA GLN A 177 -19.46 23.86 -6.21
C GLN A 177 -20.00 24.50 -7.49
N LYS A 178 -19.75 23.86 -8.63
CA LYS A 178 -20.32 24.22 -9.94
C LYS A 178 -20.63 22.98 -10.76
N LEU A 179 -21.41 23.12 -11.81
CA LEU A 179 -21.61 22.06 -12.78
C LEU A 179 -20.33 21.87 -13.59
N SER A 180 -19.93 20.62 -13.83
CA SER A 180 -18.77 20.32 -14.65
C SER A 180 -19.02 20.68 -16.11
N ASP A 181 -18.11 21.47 -16.71
CA ASP A 181 -18.13 21.76 -18.15
C ASP A 181 -17.57 20.59 -18.97
N TYR A 182 -16.72 19.78 -18.36
CA TYR A 182 -16.06 18.66 -19.02
C TYR A 182 -16.88 17.36 -18.99
N TYR A 183 -17.55 17.08 -17.87
CA TYR A 183 -18.39 15.90 -17.71
C TYR A 183 -19.88 16.30 -17.68
N PRO A 184 -20.71 15.84 -18.65
CA PRO A 184 -22.10 16.29 -18.74
C PRO A 184 -22.96 16.01 -17.50
N SER A 185 -22.67 14.96 -16.73
CA SER A 185 -23.36 14.62 -15.47
C SER A 185 -22.54 14.96 -14.22
N GLY A 186 -21.36 15.52 -14.38
CA GLY A 186 -20.45 15.81 -13.28
C GLY A 186 -20.79 17.06 -12.48
N ILE A 187 -20.50 17.01 -11.21
CA ILE A 187 -20.56 18.13 -10.28
C ILE A 187 -19.12 18.41 -9.84
N ALA A 188 -18.60 19.58 -10.20
CA ALA A 188 -17.26 19.97 -9.87
C ALA A 188 -17.23 20.67 -8.52
N ILE A 189 -16.27 20.31 -7.68
CA ILE A 189 -15.96 20.96 -6.41
C ILE A 189 -14.56 21.54 -6.55
N GLU A 190 -14.44 22.86 -6.45
CA GLU A 190 -13.15 23.52 -6.38
C GLU A 190 -12.78 23.77 -4.92
N MET A 191 -11.57 23.41 -4.55
CA MET A 191 -10.99 23.71 -3.25
C MET A 191 -9.58 24.30 -3.39
N ASN A 192 -9.15 25.04 -2.39
CA ASN A 192 -7.79 25.54 -2.37
C ASN A 192 -6.83 24.41 -1.95
N LYS A 193 -5.73 24.25 -2.65
CA LYS A 193 -4.67 23.27 -2.29
C LYS A 193 -4.07 23.53 -0.92
N ARG A 194 -4.27 24.72 -0.35
CA ARG A 194 -3.94 25.05 1.04
C ARG A 194 -4.59 24.09 2.03
N ASP A 195 -5.78 23.60 1.71
CA ASP A 195 -6.56 22.69 2.54
C ASP A 195 -6.25 21.20 2.28
N VAL A 196 -5.25 20.91 1.44
CA VAL A 196 -4.77 19.55 1.18
C VAL A 196 -3.71 19.16 2.20
N TYR A 197 -4.02 18.15 3.00
CA TYR A 197 -3.12 17.50 3.96
C TYR A 197 -2.98 16.05 3.55
N LEU A 198 -1.81 15.68 3.01
CA LEU A 198 -1.55 14.30 2.61
C LEU A 198 -1.61 13.39 3.84
N GLY A 199 -2.29 12.25 3.71
CA GLY A 199 -2.48 11.30 4.80
C GLY A 199 -3.72 11.53 5.66
N ASP A 200 -4.32 12.71 5.63
CA ASP A 200 -5.57 12.98 6.35
C ASP A 200 -6.78 12.47 5.59
N THR A 201 -7.78 12.04 6.34
CA THR A 201 -9.06 11.57 5.79
C THR A 201 -9.99 12.75 5.53
N TYR A 202 -10.60 12.75 4.34
CA TYR A 202 -11.66 13.67 3.94
C TYR A 202 -12.98 12.91 3.81
N ARG A 203 -14.07 13.56 4.22
CA ARG A 203 -15.43 13.03 4.14
C ARG A 203 -16.30 13.94 3.31
N LEU A 204 -16.93 13.37 2.29
CA LEU A 204 -17.89 14.07 1.44
C LEU A 204 -19.31 13.74 1.90
N TYR A 205 -20.07 14.77 2.17
CA TYR A 205 -21.48 14.68 2.56
C TYR A 205 -22.35 15.26 1.46
N ILE A 206 -23.55 14.72 1.30
CA ILE A 206 -24.61 15.35 0.50
C ILE A 206 -25.57 16.07 1.45
N THR A 207 -25.69 17.36 1.28
CA THR A 207 -26.54 18.22 2.13
C THR A 207 -27.90 18.50 1.51
N GLN A 208 -28.01 18.34 0.18
CA GLN A 208 -29.26 18.49 -0.56
C GLN A 208 -29.34 17.48 -1.70
N VAL A 209 -30.51 16.93 -1.93
CA VAL A 209 -30.84 16.01 -3.02
C VAL A 209 -32.06 16.51 -3.82
N PRO A 210 -32.23 16.05 -5.07
CA PRO A 210 -33.44 16.35 -5.82
C PRO A 210 -34.70 15.82 -5.12
N ASN A 211 -35.83 16.42 -5.40
CA ASN A 211 -37.12 15.94 -4.90
C ASN A 211 -37.36 14.47 -5.29
N GLY A 212 -37.90 13.69 -4.35
CA GLY A 212 -38.18 12.26 -4.55
C GLY A 212 -37.03 11.34 -4.17
N PHE A 213 -35.89 11.89 -3.74
CA PHE A 213 -34.74 11.12 -3.29
C PHE A 213 -34.50 11.25 -1.78
N VAL A 214 -33.93 10.22 -1.20
CA VAL A 214 -33.53 10.20 0.22
C VAL A 214 -32.16 10.87 0.36
N LYS A 215 -32.08 11.85 1.25
CA LYS A 215 -30.81 12.49 1.60
C LYS A 215 -29.97 11.54 2.46
N PRO A 216 -28.74 11.19 2.05
CA PRO A 216 -27.82 10.40 2.88
C PRO A 216 -27.52 11.09 4.21
N THR A 217 -27.50 10.33 5.30
CA THR A 217 -27.16 10.84 6.65
C THR A 217 -25.70 10.63 7.01
N LYS A 218 -25.01 9.76 6.28
CA LYS A 218 -23.59 9.44 6.44
C LYS A 218 -22.78 10.02 5.29
N PRO A 219 -21.43 10.16 5.45
CA PRO A 219 -20.59 10.53 4.32
C PRO A 219 -20.82 9.56 3.16
N VAL A 220 -20.94 10.10 1.96
CA VAL A 220 -21.08 9.30 0.74
C VAL A 220 -19.72 8.82 0.23
N SER A 221 -18.66 9.50 0.63
CA SER A 221 -17.29 9.10 0.30
C SER A 221 -16.33 9.48 1.43
N GLU A 222 -15.32 8.67 1.62
CA GLU A 222 -14.14 8.95 2.45
C GLU A 222 -12.90 8.70 1.61
N PHE A 223 -11.97 9.64 1.62
CA PHE A 223 -10.75 9.55 0.82
C PHE A 223 -9.58 10.29 1.43
N LYS A 224 -8.39 10.00 0.92
CA LYS A 224 -7.16 10.73 1.17
C LYS A 224 -6.63 11.26 -0.14
N PHE A 225 -5.90 12.36 -0.07
CA PHE A 225 -5.16 12.82 -1.24
C PHE A 225 -3.82 12.12 -1.36
N SER A 226 -3.43 11.78 -2.58
CA SER A 226 -2.08 11.40 -2.94
C SER A 226 -1.59 12.20 -4.13
N TYR A 227 -0.27 12.36 -4.23
CA TYR A 227 0.37 13.03 -5.34
C TYR A 227 1.15 11.99 -6.16
N GLU A 228 0.75 11.79 -7.40
CA GLU A 228 1.32 10.78 -8.29
C GLU A 228 1.44 11.37 -9.70
N ASP A 229 2.55 11.08 -10.37
CA ASP A 229 2.80 11.52 -11.75
C ASP A 229 2.52 13.02 -12.00
N GLY A 230 2.89 13.85 -11.04
CA GLY A 230 2.66 15.31 -11.14
C GLY A 230 1.22 15.75 -10.90
N LYS A 231 0.33 14.87 -10.47
CA LYS A 231 -1.10 15.16 -10.26
C LYS A 231 -1.57 14.75 -8.87
N LEU A 232 -2.55 15.47 -8.38
CA LEU A 232 -3.24 15.19 -7.13
C LEU A 232 -4.41 14.25 -7.41
N PHE A 233 -4.47 13.12 -6.70
CA PHE A 233 -5.53 12.11 -6.80
C PHE A 233 -6.24 11.94 -5.48
N MET A 234 -7.51 11.54 -5.56
CA MET A 234 -8.27 11.05 -4.42
C MET A 234 -8.12 9.53 -4.34
N ARG A 235 -7.76 9.03 -3.16
CA ARG A 235 -7.69 7.60 -2.82
C ARG A 235 -8.83 7.29 -1.86
N PHE A 236 -9.81 6.52 -2.33
CA PHE A 236 -11.03 6.26 -1.57
C PHE A 236 -10.88 5.09 -0.61
N ASP A 237 -11.15 5.34 0.66
CA ASP A 237 -11.34 4.29 1.68
C ASP A 237 -12.77 3.77 1.67
N ARG A 238 -13.71 4.65 1.32
CA ARG A 238 -15.14 4.36 1.29
C ARG A 238 -15.84 5.23 0.27
N GLY A 239 -16.87 4.71 -0.40
CA GLY A 239 -17.55 5.42 -1.47
C GLY A 239 -16.64 5.62 -2.67
N GLY A 240 -16.91 6.62 -3.45
CA GLY A 240 -16.17 6.96 -4.64
C GLY A 240 -16.62 8.26 -5.23
N THR A 241 -16.28 8.49 -6.50
CA THR A 241 -16.76 9.67 -7.22
C THR A 241 -18.25 9.56 -7.60
N VAL A 242 -18.82 8.36 -7.65
CA VAL A 242 -20.22 8.14 -7.99
C VAL A 242 -21.01 7.76 -6.74
N THR A 243 -22.07 8.51 -6.47
CA THR A 243 -23.02 8.21 -5.39
C THR A 243 -24.36 7.79 -5.98
N THR A 244 -24.86 6.63 -5.57
CA THR A 244 -26.22 6.20 -5.89
C THR A 244 -27.18 6.76 -4.85
N LEU A 245 -28.15 7.56 -5.31
CA LEU A 245 -29.22 8.08 -4.48
C LEU A 245 -30.44 7.17 -4.59
N LEU A 246 -31.00 6.81 -3.45
CA LEU A 246 -32.25 6.03 -3.38
C LEU A 246 -33.46 6.93 -3.50
N ARG A 247 -34.47 6.48 -4.21
CA ARG A 247 -35.78 7.16 -4.21
C ARG A 247 -36.52 6.90 -2.88
N ASN A 248 -37.43 7.78 -2.54
CA ASN A 248 -38.28 7.59 -1.37
C ASN A 248 -38.99 6.21 -1.43
N GLY A 249 -38.84 5.41 -0.38
CA GLY A 249 -39.36 4.06 -0.28
C GLY A 249 -38.54 2.97 -0.97
N GLU A 250 -37.45 3.31 -1.62
CA GLU A 250 -36.51 2.36 -2.20
C GLU A 250 -35.51 1.86 -1.14
N ALA A 251 -35.22 0.57 -1.17
CA ALA A 251 -34.20 -0.04 -0.30
C ALA A 251 -32.88 -0.25 -1.07
N GLU A 252 -31.77 -0.20 -0.37
CA GLU A 252 -30.46 -0.60 -0.91
C GLU A 252 -30.53 -2.04 -1.41
N LYS A 253 -30.14 -2.26 -2.67
CA LYS A 253 -30.05 -3.61 -3.24
C LYS A 253 -28.76 -4.26 -2.74
N PRO A 254 -28.82 -5.35 -1.96
CA PRO A 254 -27.60 -6.03 -1.55
C PRO A 254 -26.89 -6.65 -2.75
N LEU A 255 -25.59 -6.84 -2.65
CA LEU A 255 -24.83 -7.60 -3.63
C LEU A 255 -25.39 -9.02 -3.76
N GLY A 256 -25.49 -9.50 -4.98
CA GLY A 256 -25.77 -10.91 -5.26
C GLY A 256 -24.65 -11.83 -4.77
N GLU A 257 -24.92 -13.12 -4.73
CA GLU A 257 -23.95 -14.13 -4.24
C GLU A 257 -22.61 -14.07 -4.98
N ASN A 258 -22.65 -13.88 -6.30
CA ASN A 258 -21.47 -13.80 -7.16
C ASN A 258 -21.06 -12.36 -7.52
N GLU A 259 -21.60 -11.36 -6.83
CA GLU A 259 -21.25 -9.97 -7.05
C GLU A 259 -20.27 -9.46 -6.01
N TYR A 260 -19.32 -8.63 -6.46
CA TYR A 260 -18.25 -8.07 -5.65
C TYR A 260 -17.95 -6.64 -6.08
N TYR A 261 -17.56 -5.79 -5.16
CA TYR A 261 -17.01 -4.48 -5.49
C TYR A 261 -15.56 -4.61 -5.95
N GLY A 262 -15.23 -3.98 -7.09
CA GLY A 262 -13.85 -3.78 -7.55
C GLY A 262 -13.49 -2.31 -7.41
N PHE A 263 -12.36 -2.01 -6.79
CA PHE A 263 -11.91 -0.64 -6.53
C PHE A 263 -10.40 -0.57 -6.33
N VAL A 264 -9.84 0.64 -6.40
CA VAL A 264 -8.45 0.90 -6.06
C VAL A 264 -8.38 1.41 -4.63
N SER A 265 -7.58 0.75 -3.79
CA SER A 265 -7.37 1.11 -2.40
C SER A 265 -6.44 2.32 -2.25
N VAL A 266 -6.36 2.89 -1.05
CA VAL A 266 -5.49 4.04 -0.73
C VAL A 266 -4.01 3.80 -1.02
N ASN A 267 -3.54 2.55 -0.97
CA ASN A 267 -2.17 2.18 -1.31
C ASN A 267 -1.97 1.82 -2.79
N GLY A 268 -2.94 2.12 -3.65
CA GLY A 268 -2.83 1.99 -5.09
C GLY A 268 -3.02 0.57 -5.64
N LYS A 269 -3.36 -0.40 -4.80
CA LYS A 269 -3.67 -1.77 -5.22
C LYS A 269 -5.13 -1.92 -5.57
N VAL A 270 -5.43 -2.67 -6.62
CA VAL A 270 -6.80 -3.07 -6.95
C VAL A 270 -7.28 -4.10 -5.94
N LYS A 271 -8.49 -3.95 -5.47
CA LYS A 271 -9.14 -4.83 -4.49
C LYS A 271 -10.46 -5.35 -5.02
N ILE A 272 -10.81 -6.54 -4.58
CA ILE A 272 -12.14 -7.14 -4.70
C ILE A 272 -12.68 -7.40 -3.30
N SER A 273 -13.92 -6.99 -3.02
CA SER A 273 -14.54 -7.16 -1.71
C SER A 273 -16.05 -7.30 -1.80
N LYS A 274 -16.64 -8.05 -0.87
CA LYS A 274 -18.09 -8.01 -0.60
C LYS A 274 -18.50 -6.77 0.17
N ASP A 275 -17.54 -6.15 0.82
CA ASP A 275 -17.77 -5.02 1.70
C ASP A 275 -17.45 -3.70 1.01
N VAL A 276 -18.21 -2.67 1.34
CA VAL A 276 -17.93 -1.31 0.91
C VAL A 276 -16.73 -0.72 1.64
N ASP A 277 -16.31 -1.32 2.74
CA ASP A 277 -15.17 -0.90 3.54
C ASP A 277 -13.91 -1.63 3.10
N ASN A 278 -12.89 -0.89 2.71
CA ASN A 278 -11.66 -1.39 2.08
C ASN A 278 -10.79 -2.30 2.95
N SER A 279 -11.12 -2.46 4.22
CA SER A 279 -10.26 -3.15 5.18
C SER A 279 -10.22 -4.67 4.98
N SER A 280 -11.21 -5.25 4.30
CA SER A 280 -11.36 -6.71 4.14
C SER A 280 -11.22 -7.22 2.70
N GLY A 281 -10.87 -6.36 1.75
CA GLY A 281 -10.72 -6.74 0.35
C GLY A 281 -9.44 -7.55 0.11
N VAL A 282 -9.52 -8.50 -0.84
CA VAL A 282 -8.35 -9.23 -1.33
C VAL A 282 -7.71 -8.50 -2.50
N ASP A 283 -6.40 -8.64 -2.65
CA ASP A 283 -5.68 -8.09 -3.79
C ASP A 283 -6.19 -8.74 -5.08
N ALA A 284 -6.45 -7.91 -6.06
CA ALA A 284 -6.84 -8.31 -7.39
C ALA A 284 -5.91 -7.68 -8.42
N PHE A 285 -5.84 -8.29 -9.59
CA PHE A 285 -4.97 -7.87 -10.66
C PHE A 285 -5.79 -7.61 -11.91
N CYS A 286 -5.47 -6.53 -12.59
CA CYS A 286 -6.09 -6.19 -13.86
C CYS A 286 -5.63 -7.17 -14.95
N PHE A 287 -6.58 -7.65 -15.75
CA PHE A 287 -6.27 -8.68 -16.76
C PHE A 287 -6.33 -8.15 -18.21
N ARG A 288 -6.78 -6.90 -18.40
CA ARG A 288 -6.83 -6.20 -19.70
C ARG A 288 -6.22 -4.80 -19.56
N ALA A 289 -4.95 -4.66 -19.86
CA ALA A 289 -4.19 -3.42 -19.62
C ALA A 289 -4.72 -2.18 -20.36
N GLU A 290 -5.40 -2.34 -21.49
CA GLU A 290 -5.93 -1.22 -22.28
C GLU A 290 -7.30 -0.72 -21.84
N ASP A 291 -7.99 -1.48 -21.01
CA ASP A 291 -9.29 -1.08 -20.44
C ASP A 291 -9.07 -0.12 -19.25
N THR A 292 -10.15 0.50 -18.79
CA THR A 292 -10.07 1.47 -17.70
C THR A 292 -9.93 0.76 -16.36
N PHE A 293 -9.02 1.21 -15.52
CA PHE A 293 -8.96 0.78 -14.12
C PHE A 293 -10.35 0.89 -13.47
N PRO A 294 -10.71 -0.01 -12.53
CA PRO A 294 -11.80 0.24 -11.61
C PRO A 294 -11.36 1.42 -10.75
N SER A 295 -11.60 2.63 -11.27
CA SER A 295 -10.87 3.80 -10.86
C SER A 295 -11.15 4.17 -9.41
N PHE A 296 -10.31 5.03 -8.93
CA PHE A 296 -10.40 5.76 -7.69
C PHE A 296 -11.78 6.37 -7.47
N GLY A 297 -12.82 5.69 -7.52
CA GLY A 297 -14.08 6.32 -7.32
C GLY A 297 -15.28 5.61 -7.88
N ASP A 298 -15.05 4.61 -8.65
CA ASP A 298 -16.12 3.79 -9.17
C ASP A 298 -16.16 2.49 -8.37
N ARG A 299 -17.17 2.32 -7.55
CA ARG A 299 -17.50 1.02 -6.96
C ARG A 299 -18.18 0.18 -8.02
N ALA A 300 -17.37 -0.29 -8.95
CA ALA A 300 -17.85 -1.17 -9.98
C ALA A 300 -18.26 -2.52 -9.38
N VAL A 301 -19.46 -2.98 -9.68
CA VAL A 301 -19.95 -4.30 -9.26
C VAL A 301 -19.52 -5.33 -10.29
N TYR A 302 -18.57 -6.17 -9.91
CA TYR A 302 -18.03 -7.26 -10.72
C TYR A 302 -18.80 -8.54 -10.48
N THR A 303 -18.94 -9.35 -11.52
CA THR A 303 -19.53 -10.70 -11.42
C THR A 303 -18.42 -11.75 -11.37
N LYS A 304 -18.35 -12.53 -10.31
CA LYS A 304 -17.45 -13.69 -10.22
C LYS A 304 -17.90 -14.77 -11.18
N LEU A 305 -16.99 -15.20 -12.03
CA LEU A 305 -17.18 -16.32 -12.97
C LEU A 305 -16.69 -17.62 -12.35
N GLU A 306 -16.88 -18.73 -13.06
CA GLU A 306 -16.27 -20.00 -12.68
C GLU A 306 -14.74 -19.93 -12.75
N SER A 307 -14.07 -20.63 -11.83
CA SER A 307 -12.60 -20.70 -11.78
C SER A 307 -12.08 -21.76 -12.77
N ASN A 308 -12.12 -21.44 -14.05
CA ASN A 308 -11.67 -22.35 -15.11
C ASN A 308 -10.94 -21.62 -16.25
N ALA A 309 -10.35 -22.39 -17.15
CA ALA A 309 -9.56 -21.88 -18.26
C ALA A 309 -10.41 -21.06 -19.26
N ASP A 310 -11.65 -21.45 -19.50
CA ASP A 310 -12.52 -20.75 -20.45
C ASP A 310 -12.89 -19.36 -19.93
N ALA A 311 -13.27 -19.25 -18.66
CA ALA A 311 -13.60 -17.97 -18.03
C ALA A 311 -12.38 -17.04 -18.04
N LEU A 312 -11.21 -17.55 -17.65
CA LEU A 312 -9.97 -16.75 -17.64
C LEU A 312 -9.61 -16.25 -19.05
N TYR A 313 -9.62 -17.15 -20.02
CA TYR A 313 -9.26 -16.81 -21.40
C TYR A 313 -10.19 -15.79 -22.01
N SER A 314 -11.49 -15.86 -21.69
CA SER A 314 -12.50 -14.90 -22.19
C SER A 314 -12.25 -13.49 -21.66
N MET A 315 -11.54 -13.34 -20.56
CA MET A 315 -11.21 -12.05 -19.95
C MET A 315 -9.84 -11.48 -20.40
N ALA A 316 -9.02 -12.28 -21.07
CA ALA A 316 -7.77 -11.81 -21.68
C ALA A 316 -8.04 -10.96 -22.93
N GLN A 317 -7.17 -10.03 -23.24
CA GLN A 317 -7.30 -9.17 -24.41
C GLN A 317 -6.63 -9.78 -25.64
N GLU A 318 -5.35 -10.05 -25.56
CA GLU A 318 -4.54 -10.68 -26.59
C GLU A 318 -3.58 -11.71 -25.96
N PRO A 319 -4.10 -12.88 -25.55
CA PRO A 319 -3.30 -13.86 -24.85
C PRO A 319 -2.20 -14.42 -25.77
N ARG A 320 -0.97 -14.53 -25.25
CA ARG A 320 0.19 -15.07 -26.00
C ARG A 320 0.12 -16.56 -26.27
N VAL A 321 -0.72 -17.26 -25.50
CA VAL A 321 -0.78 -18.72 -25.46
C VAL A 321 -2.23 -19.20 -25.48
N GLY A 322 -2.43 -20.51 -25.65
CA GLY A 322 -3.77 -21.10 -25.65
C GLY A 322 -4.43 -21.12 -24.27
N LYS A 323 -5.72 -21.44 -24.22
CA LYS A 323 -6.55 -21.38 -23.00
C LYS A 323 -5.97 -22.14 -21.81
N LYS A 324 -5.65 -23.43 -22.01
CA LYS A 324 -5.11 -24.29 -20.94
C LYS A 324 -3.76 -23.76 -20.47
N GLU A 325 -2.91 -23.41 -21.39
CA GLU A 325 -1.57 -22.91 -21.10
C GLU A 325 -1.62 -21.58 -20.34
N LEU A 326 -2.50 -20.65 -20.73
CA LEU A 326 -2.71 -19.38 -20.02
C LEU A 326 -3.13 -19.63 -18.57
N TYR A 327 -4.10 -20.51 -18.37
CA TYR A 327 -4.60 -20.87 -17.05
C TYR A 327 -3.53 -21.51 -16.15
N ASP A 328 -2.69 -22.35 -16.74
CA ASP A 328 -1.58 -22.99 -16.04
C ASP A 328 -0.46 -21.98 -15.71
N ILE A 329 -0.09 -21.13 -16.65
CA ILE A 329 0.98 -20.15 -16.49
C ILE A 329 0.64 -19.10 -15.41
N VAL A 330 -0.56 -18.55 -15.41
CA VAL A 330 -0.91 -17.54 -14.40
C VAL A 330 -0.90 -18.11 -12.98
N ARG A 331 -1.27 -19.39 -12.82
CA ARG A 331 -1.18 -20.10 -11.54
C ARG A 331 0.28 -20.31 -11.11
N LYS A 332 1.14 -20.71 -12.06
CA LYS A 332 2.59 -20.86 -11.81
C LYS A 332 3.26 -19.54 -11.43
N ILE A 333 2.91 -18.43 -12.10
CA ILE A 333 3.40 -17.09 -11.78
C ILE A 333 3.00 -16.71 -10.35
N TYR A 334 1.74 -16.89 -10.01
CA TYR A 334 1.26 -16.55 -8.67
C TYR A 334 1.93 -17.42 -7.59
N PHE A 335 2.00 -18.73 -7.81
CA PHE A 335 2.67 -19.65 -6.88
C PHE A 335 4.12 -19.24 -6.63
N TYR A 336 4.87 -18.98 -7.70
CA TYR A 336 6.27 -18.56 -7.59
C TYR A 336 6.39 -17.26 -6.79
N CYS A 337 5.61 -16.24 -7.16
CA CYS A 337 5.66 -14.96 -6.49
C CYS A 337 5.33 -15.06 -5.00
N GLU A 338 4.27 -15.78 -4.62
CA GLU A 338 3.87 -15.92 -3.21
C GLU A 338 4.90 -16.71 -2.37
N THR A 339 5.50 -17.73 -2.95
CA THR A 339 6.49 -18.55 -2.23
C THR A 339 7.87 -17.92 -2.16
N HIS A 340 8.18 -16.97 -3.07
CA HIS A 340 9.47 -16.26 -3.13
C HIS A 340 9.32 -14.75 -2.89
N LYS A 341 8.23 -14.33 -2.27
CA LYS A 341 7.93 -12.90 -2.05
C LYS A 341 9.06 -12.16 -1.35
N LYS A 342 9.63 -12.75 -0.30
CA LYS A 342 10.74 -12.15 0.44
C LYS A 342 11.97 -11.97 -0.44
N GLU A 343 12.33 -12.98 -1.22
CA GLU A 343 13.45 -12.92 -2.16
C GLU A 343 13.23 -11.83 -3.22
N LEU A 344 12.04 -11.77 -3.81
CA LEU A 344 11.69 -10.75 -4.80
C LEU A 344 11.79 -9.33 -4.24
N LEU A 345 11.32 -9.11 -3.02
CA LEU A 345 11.40 -7.82 -2.36
C LEU A 345 12.84 -7.40 -2.08
N GLU A 346 13.66 -8.31 -1.52
CA GLU A 346 15.00 -8.00 -1.02
C GLU A 346 16.08 -8.06 -2.11
N ASN A 347 16.06 -9.11 -2.95
CA ASN A 347 17.14 -9.37 -3.91
C ASN A 347 16.92 -8.72 -5.28
N TYR A 348 15.66 -8.41 -5.63
CA TYR A 348 15.30 -7.76 -6.90
C TYR A 348 14.89 -6.30 -6.74
N GLY A 349 15.05 -5.73 -5.54
CA GLY A 349 14.81 -4.31 -5.29
C GLY A 349 13.35 -3.87 -5.31
N LEU A 350 12.40 -4.81 -5.21
CA LEU A 350 10.96 -4.50 -5.24
C LEU A 350 10.46 -3.85 -3.93
N ASN A 351 11.29 -3.85 -2.86
CA ASN A 351 11.04 -3.09 -1.64
C ASN A 351 11.58 -1.64 -1.71
N ASN A 352 12.06 -1.19 -2.88
CA ASN A 352 12.57 0.16 -3.06
C ASN A 352 11.45 1.19 -2.85
N GLU A 353 11.75 2.24 -2.10
CA GLU A 353 10.81 3.34 -1.81
C GLU A 353 10.27 4.05 -3.06
N LEU A 354 10.96 3.96 -4.20
CA LEU A 354 10.51 4.50 -5.48
C LEU A 354 9.16 3.93 -5.94
N PHE A 355 8.80 2.72 -5.47
CA PHE A 355 7.51 2.10 -5.78
C PHE A 355 6.37 2.56 -4.86
N TRP A 356 6.65 3.07 -3.67
CA TRP A 356 5.61 3.29 -2.66
C TRP A 356 5.71 4.60 -1.86
N LYS A 357 6.82 5.34 -1.96
CA LYS A 357 7.00 6.60 -1.19
C LYS A 357 5.91 7.64 -1.43
N ASP A 358 5.34 7.64 -2.64
CA ASP A 358 4.29 8.57 -3.05
C ASP A 358 2.88 7.96 -2.88
N THR A 359 2.78 6.71 -2.40
CA THR A 359 1.50 6.07 -2.07
C THR A 359 1.09 6.41 -0.63
N GLN A 360 -0.19 6.64 -0.45
CA GLN A 360 -0.76 6.89 0.88
C GLN A 360 -0.83 5.60 1.67
N GLY A 361 -0.05 5.36 2.62
CA GLY A 361 -0.08 4.15 3.43
C GLY A 361 1.24 3.41 3.49
N ASN A 362 2.28 3.94 2.82
CA ASN A 362 3.63 3.40 2.86
C ASN A 362 3.65 1.88 2.68
N ASP A 363 3.14 1.41 1.54
CA ASP A 363 3.06 -0.02 1.25
C ASP A 363 4.38 -0.53 0.66
N PRO A 364 5.27 -1.15 1.46
CA PRO A 364 6.55 -1.65 0.99
C PRO A 364 6.41 -2.82 0.00
N ASP A 365 5.22 -3.41 -0.11
CA ASP A 365 4.92 -4.50 -1.03
C ASP A 365 4.44 -4.01 -2.41
N HIS A 366 4.35 -2.70 -2.63
CA HIS A 366 3.81 -2.17 -3.88
C HIS A 366 4.64 -2.56 -5.10
N GLY A 367 5.96 -2.58 -4.99
CA GLY A 367 6.85 -3.06 -6.05
C GLY A 367 6.63 -4.53 -6.39
N TYR A 368 6.41 -5.37 -5.39
CA TYR A 368 6.05 -6.77 -5.58
C TYR A 368 4.69 -6.91 -6.31
N TYR A 369 3.68 -6.17 -5.87
CA TYR A 369 2.38 -6.14 -6.54
C TYR A 369 2.50 -5.72 -8.01
N ALA A 370 3.30 -4.68 -8.30
CA ALA A 370 3.55 -4.20 -9.64
C ALA A 370 4.25 -5.26 -10.52
N ALA A 371 5.26 -5.96 -9.99
CA ALA A 371 5.97 -7.01 -10.73
C ALA A 371 5.06 -8.19 -11.06
N LEU A 372 4.24 -8.64 -10.11
CA LEU A 372 3.25 -9.69 -10.34
C LEU A 372 2.22 -9.26 -11.40
N GLN A 373 1.70 -8.03 -11.30
CA GLN A 373 0.78 -7.49 -12.31
C GLN A 373 1.38 -7.49 -13.71
N GLN A 374 2.64 -7.06 -13.85
CA GLN A 374 3.32 -7.04 -15.15
C GLN A 374 3.59 -8.44 -15.70
N ALA A 375 3.94 -9.39 -14.83
CA ALA A 375 4.13 -10.79 -15.25
C ALA A 375 2.82 -11.42 -15.76
N LEU A 376 1.69 -11.12 -15.12
CA LEU A 376 0.37 -11.54 -15.59
C LEU A 376 0.01 -10.91 -16.94
N TRP A 377 0.25 -9.62 -17.12
CA TRP A 377 -0.01 -8.92 -18.37
C TRP A 377 0.86 -9.41 -19.53
N TYR A 378 2.05 -9.88 -19.26
CA TYR A 378 2.88 -10.49 -20.29
C TYR A 378 2.15 -11.59 -21.06
N TYR A 379 1.34 -12.39 -20.39
CA TYR A 379 0.60 -13.48 -21.00
C TYR A 379 -0.84 -13.12 -21.38
N SER A 380 -1.50 -12.25 -20.64
CA SER A 380 -2.90 -11.87 -20.88
C SER A 380 -3.06 -10.74 -21.89
N ASN A 381 -2.02 -9.92 -22.07
CA ASN A 381 -2.01 -8.79 -23.00
C ASN A 381 -0.61 -8.60 -23.58
N THR A 382 -0.46 -8.78 -24.88
CA THR A 382 0.83 -8.67 -25.57
C THR A 382 1.34 -7.26 -25.77
N LEU A 383 0.50 -6.24 -25.55
CA LEU A 383 0.81 -4.85 -25.84
C LEU A 383 1.35 -4.09 -24.62
N ASN A 384 2.57 -3.58 -24.72
CA ASN A 384 3.13 -2.49 -23.89
C ASN A 384 2.95 -2.60 -22.37
N TYR A 385 2.96 -3.80 -21.82
CA TYR A 385 2.75 -4.06 -20.40
C TYR A 385 3.71 -3.32 -19.44
N MET A 386 4.85 -2.83 -19.93
CA MET A 386 5.82 -2.07 -19.12
C MET A 386 5.66 -0.55 -19.17
N LYS A 387 4.80 -0.02 -20.02
CA LYS A 387 4.67 1.45 -20.22
C LYS A 387 3.98 2.23 -19.11
N GLN A 388 3.46 1.55 -18.09
CA GLN A 388 2.71 2.22 -17.02
C GLN A 388 3.58 2.84 -15.93
N TYR A 389 4.86 2.50 -15.88
CA TYR A 389 5.78 2.98 -14.85
C TYR A 389 6.74 3.99 -15.46
N GLN A 390 6.69 5.21 -14.94
CA GLN A 390 7.54 6.30 -15.40
C GLN A 390 8.87 6.31 -14.65
N GLY A 391 9.95 6.38 -15.41
CA GLY A 391 11.31 6.52 -14.90
C GLY A 391 12.20 5.30 -15.19
N ALA A 392 13.30 5.54 -15.92
CA ALA A 392 14.21 4.49 -16.39
C ALA A 392 14.73 3.56 -15.26
N LEU A 393 14.91 4.08 -14.05
CA LEU A 393 15.37 3.28 -12.91
C LEU A 393 14.29 2.30 -12.41
N VAL A 394 13.06 2.77 -12.28
CA VAL A 394 11.92 1.95 -11.84
C VAL A 394 11.60 0.90 -12.90
N GLU A 395 11.59 1.29 -14.17
CA GLU A 395 11.39 0.37 -15.29
C GLU A 395 12.48 -0.70 -15.34
N GLY A 396 13.75 -0.35 -15.12
CA GLY A 396 14.87 -1.29 -15.11
C GLY A 396 14.78 -2.33 -13.99
N VAL A 397 14.45 -1.90 -12.78
CA VAL A 397 14.24 -2.80 -11.62
C VAL A 397 13.07 -3.72 -11.87
N LEU A 398 11.96 -3.17 -12.34
CA LEU A 398 10.74 -3.92 -12.62
C LEU A 398 10.95 -4.94 -13.75
N GLN A 399 11.61 -4.55 -14.85
CA GLN A 399 11.93 -5.44 -15.97
C GLN A 399 12.78 -6.63 -15.52
N THR A 400 13.80 -6.38 -14.70
CA THR A 400 14.68 -7.44 -14.18
C THR A 400 13.90 -8.43 -13.33
N ALA A 401 13.05 -7.93 -12.43
CA ALA A 401 12.21 -8.77 -11.57
C ALA A 401 11.19 -9.58 -12.38
N VAL A 402 10.51 -8.95 -13.34
CA VAL A 402 9.52 -9.62 -14.21
C VAL A 402 10.18 -10.71 -15.05
N ASN A 403 11.32 -10.44 -15.66
CA ASN A 403 12.06 -11.45 -16.44
C ASN A 403 12.43 -12.67 -15.58
N HIS A 404 12.87 -12.42 -14.34
CA HIS A 404 13.15 -13.48 -13.39
C HIS A 404 11.89 -14.28 -13.02
N ILE A 405 10.78 -13.59 -12.69
CA ILE A 405 9.50 -14.23 -12.39
C ILE A 405 9.06 -15.14 -13.55
N LEU A 406 9.11 -14.65 -14.79
CA LEU A 406 8.71 -15.42 -15.96
C LEU A 406 9.57 -16.67 -16.18
N ALA A 407 10.88 -16.56 -15.98
CA ALA A 407 11.82 -17.67 -16.14
C ALA A 407 11.65 -18.74 -15.04
N GLU A 408 11.53 -18.32 -13.80
CA GLU A 408 11.45 -19.25 -12.66
C GLU A 408 10.06 -19.86 -12.50
N SER A 409 9.00 -19.10 -12.76
CA SER A 409 7.63 -19.62 -12.70
C SER A 409 7.40 -20.75 -13.71
N ALA A 410 8.07 -20.73 -14.86
CA ALA A 410 7.97 -21.80 -15.84
C ALA A 410 8.42 -23.18 -15.31
N LYS A 411 9.27 -23.20 -14.28
CA LYS A 411 9.81 -24.42 -13.65
C LYS A 411 8.89 -25.00 -12.56
N ILE A 412 7.82 -24.29 -12.19
CA ILE A 412 6.89 -24.74 -11.14
C ILE A 412 6.22 -26.05 -11.55
N SER A 413 6.19 -27.00 -10.62
CA SER A 413 5.61 -28.33 -10.83
C SER A 413 4.09 -28.27 -11.05
N GLU A 414 3.54 -29.28 -11.69
CA GLU A 414 2.09 -29.43 -11.85
C GLU A 414 1.37 -29.46 -10.48
N LYS A 415 1.93 -30.16 -9.51
CA LYS A 415 1.38 -30.28 -8.15
C LYS A 415 1.29 -28.91 -7.48
N ASP A 416 2.36 -28.14 -7.53
CA ASP A 416 2.40 -26.82 -6.90
C ASP A 416 1.45 -25.84 -7.59
N MET A 417 1.41 -25.87 -8.92
CA MET A 417 0.47 -25.08 -9.72
C MET A 417 -0.98 -25.39 -9.35
N GLN A 418 -1.34 -26.66 -9.16
CA GLN A 418 -2.69 -27.08 -8.80
C GLN A 418 -3.13 -26.59 -7.42
N SER A 419 -2.19 -26.20 -6.55
CA SER A 419 -2.51 -25.59 -5.25
C SER A 419 -3.08 -24.16 -5.39
N VAL A 420 -2.96 -23.53 -6.56
CA VAL A 420 -3.45 -22.19 -6.83
C VAL A 420 -4.82 -22.25 -7.51
N LYS A 421 -5.80 -21.56 -6.91
CA LYS A 421 -7.10 -21.29 -7.51
C LYS A 421 -7.11 -19.87 -8.06
N VAL A 422 -7.60 -19.71 -9.28
CA VAL A 422 -7.82 -18.40 -9.91
C VAL A 422 -9.29 -18.02 -9.80
N ASN A 423 -9.58 -16.88 -9.24
CA ASN A 423 -10.92 -16.28 -9.27
C ASN A 423 -10.95 -15.27 -10.40
N VAL A 424 -11.96 -15.33 -11.23
CA VAL A 424 -12.14 -14.48 -12.42
C VAL A 424 -13.36 -13.59 -12.23
N PHE A 425 -13.21 -12.29 -12.47
CA PHE A 425 -14.26 -11.31 -12.26
C PHE A 425 -14.51 -10.53 -13.55
N ARG A 426 -15.73 -10.65 -14.07
CA ARG A 426 -16.20 -9.90 -15.23
C ARG A 426 -16.64 -8.50 -14.79
N PRO A 427 -16.14 -7.44 -15.45
CA PRO A 427 -16.55 -6.08 -15.14
C PRO A 427 -18.01 -5.81 -15.54
N PRO A 428 -18.66 -4.83 -14.90
CA PRO A 428 -19.94 -4.33 -15.35
C PRO A 428 -19.78 -3.57 -16.67
N ALA A 429 -20.86 -3.45 -17.42
CA ALA A 429 -20.90 -2.58 -18.58
C ALA A 429 -20.74 -1.12 -18.13
N ARG A 430 -19.82 -0.39 -18.77
CA ARG A 430 -19.70 1.06 -18.60
C ARG A 430 -20.64 1.78 -19.55
N ARG A 431 -21.35 2.76 -19.06
CA ARG A 431 -22.29 3.54 -19.86
C ARG A 431 -21.61 4.54 -20.79
N ASN A 432 -20.47 5.09 -20.35
CA ASN A 432 -19.67 6.05 -21.10
C ASN A 432 -18.19 5.69 -21.01
N GLY A 433 -17.48 5.64 -22.12
CA GLY A 433 -16.05 5.43 -22.23
C GLY A 433 -15.64 3.97 -22.40
N LYS A 434 -14.34 3.69 -22.20
CA LYS A 434 -13.79 2.33 -22.29
C LYS A 434 -14.37 1.43 -21.21
N PRO A 435 -14.51 0.12 -21.46
CA PRO A 435 -14.92 -0.83 -20.43
C PRO A 435 -13.94 -0.84 -19.25
N TYR A 436 -14.41 -1.31 -18.10
CA TYR A 436 -13.50 -1.60 -16.98
C TYR A 436 -12.64 -2.81 -17.29
N GLN A 437 -11.45 -2.83 -16.73
CA GLN A 437 -10.57 -3.99 -16.78
C GLN A 437 -11.21 -5.19 -16.08
N ALA A 438 -11.14 -6.36 -16.70
CA ALA A 438 -11.41 -7.61 -16.02
C ALA A 438 -10.40 -7.82 -14.89
N LEU A 439 -10.83 -8.45 -13.80
CA LEU A 439 -10.00 -8.67 -12.63
C LEU A 439 -9.83 -10.15 -12.36
N VAL A 440 -8.66 -10.49 -11.82
CA VAL A 440 -8.37 -11.82 -11.28
C VAL A 440 -7.85 -11.69 -9.86
N SER A 441 -8.19 -12.64 -9.01
CA SER A 441 -7.56 -12.83 -7.71
C SER A 441 -7.16 -14.28 -7.54
N PHE A 442 -6.30 -14.54 -6.57
CA PHE A 442 -5.75 -15.86 -6.37
C PHE A 442 -5.91 -16.32 -4.93
N GLU A 443 -6.10 -17.62 -4.78
CA GLU A 443 -6.07 -18.31 -3.49
C GLU A 443 -5.01 -19.41 -3.58
N LEU A 444 -4.05 -19.41 -2.65
CA LEU A 444 -3.06 -20.46 -2.52
C LEU A 444 -3.48 -21.40 -1.40
N LYS A 445 -3.81 -22.63 -1.77
CA LYS A 445 -3.97 -23.71 -0.80
C LYS A 445 -2.60 -24.14 -0.33
N ARG A 446 -2.23 -23.73 0.86
CA ARG A 446 -1.01 -24.21 1.49
C ARG A 446 -1.31 -25.59 2.06
N SER A 447 -0.89 -26.65 1.37
CA SER A 447 -0.88 -27.98 1.92
C SER A 447 0.38 -28.18 2.76
N THR A 448 0.19 -28.68 3.96
CA THR A 448 1.29 -29.01 4.86
C THR A 448 1.45 -30.51 4.91
N GLU A 449 2.69 -30.98 4.96
CA GLU A 449 3.04 -32.36 5.22
C GLU A 449 3.44 -32.50 6.68
N ILE A 450 2.88 -33.49 7.35
CA ILE A 450 3.24 -33.83 8.72
C ILE A 450 3.79 -35.26 8.74
N ASN A 451 4.98 -35.40 9.28
CA ASN A 451 5.62 -36.67 9.53
C ASN A 451 5.60 -36.97 11.03
N ILE A 452 5.04 -38.11 11.40
CA ILE A 452 4.96 -38.57 12.77
C ILE A 452 5.81 -39.82 12.89
N VAL A 453 6.59 -39.88 13.93
CA VAL A 453 7.41 -41.04 14.27
C VAL A 453 6.94 -41.58 15.61
N LYS A 454 6.65 -42.86 15.67
CA LYS A 454 6.39 -43.57 16.92
C LYS A 454 7.70 -44.12 17.48
N LEU A 455 8.02 -43.68 18.70
CA LEU A 455 9.21 -44.12 19.45
C LEU A 455 8.78 -44.75 20.77
N ASP A 456 9.60 -45.67 21.29
CA ASP A 456 9.53 -46.13 22.67
C ASP A 456 10.32 -45.20 23.61
N GLU A 457 10.33 -45.53 24.90
CA GLU A 457 11.03 -44.79 25.95
C GLU A 457 12.55 -44.73 25.78
N THR A 458 13.12 -45.55 24.92
CA THR A 458 14.56 -45.56 24.61
C THR A 458 14.88 -44.79 23.31
N ASN A 459 13.89 -44.11 22.71
CA ASN A 459 13.94 -43.44 21.40
C ASN A 459 14.17 -44.42 20.21
N SER A 460 13.80 -45.67 20.38
CA SER A 460 13.83 -46.65 19.30
C SER A 460 12.51 -46.67 18.53
N TYR A 461 12.57 -46.87 17.21
CA TYR A 461 11.38 -46.94 16.36
C TYR A 461 10.46 -48.07 16.78
N LEU A 462 9.18 -47.72 17.00
CA LEU A 462 8.16 -48.63 17.48
C LEU A 462 7.10 -48.87 16.40
N ASN A 463 7.00 -50.09 15.92
CA ASN A 463 6.08 -50.48 14.85
C ASN A 463 4.70 -50.89 15.38
N GLY A 464 3.66 -50.72 14.58
CA GLY A 464 2.34 -51.30 14.81
C GLY A 464 1.32 -50.35 15.45
N ALA A 465 1.64 -49.06 15.66
CA ALA A 465 0.65 -48.06 16.04
C ALA A 465 -0.32 -47.76 14.89
N VAL A 466 -1.52 -47.32 15.23
CA VAL A 466 -2.50 -46.78 14.29
C VAL A 466 -2.92 -45.39 14.78
N PHE A 467 -2.83 -44.40 13.92
CA PHE A 467 -3.21 -43.03 14.21
C PHE A 467 -4.40 -42.61 13.37
N LYS A 468 -5.28 -41.79 13.98
CA LYS A 468 -6.37 -41.07 13.33
C LYS A 468 -6.11 -39.56 13.43
N LEU A 469 -6.16 -38.87 12.28
CA LEU A 469 -6.09 -37.42 12.17
C LEU A 469 -7.47 -36.86 11.91
N GLU A 470 -7.87 -35.85 12.68
CA GLU A 470 -9.11 -35.11 12.55
C GLU A 470 -8.81 -33.61 12.48
N LYS A 471 -9.54 -32.86 11.66
CA LYS A 471 -9.50 -31.39 11.65
C LYS A 471 -10.60 -30.88 12.58
N LEU A 472 -10.22 -30.10 13.58
CA LEU A 472 -11.17 -29.58 14.57
C LEU A 472 -12.02 -28.47 13.93
N ASN A 473 -13.30 -28.43 14.29
CA ASN A 473 -14.28 -27.46 13.80
C ASN A 473 -14.51 -27.46 12.27
N ASP A 474 -14.19 -28.57 11.59
CA ASP A 474 -14.40 -28.74 10.16
C ASP A 474 -15.18 -30.04 9.90
N ALA A 475 -16.50 -29.93 9.79
CA ALA A 475 -17.39 -31.07 9.53
C ALA A 475 -17.23 -31.67 8.13
N ALA A 476 -16.60 -30.95 7.21
CA ALA A 476 -16.35 -31.42 5.84
C ALA A 476 -15.04 -32.23 5.74
N PHE A 477 -14.18 -32.17 6.74
CA PHE A 477 -12.94 -32.94 6.77
C PHE A 477 -13.21 -34.40 7.05
N THR A 478 -12.79 -35.27 6.14
CA THR A 478 -12.86 -36.72 6.35
C THR A 478 -11.66 -37.18 7.19
N PRO A 479 -11.87 -37.78 8.39
CA PRO A 479 -10.78 -38.26 9.20
C PRO A 479 -9.91 -39.26 8.45
N VAL A 480 -8.59 -39.15 8.59
CA VAL A 480 -7.60 -39.99 7.94
C VAL A 480 -6.99 -40.95 8.97
N THR A 481 -7.04 -42.23 8.69
CA THR A 481 -6.41 -43.26 9.54
C THR A 481 -5.20 -43.85 8.82
N VAL A 482 -4.06 -43.89 9.50
CA VAL A 482 -2.78 -44.41 8.99
C VAL A 482 -2.19 -45.42 9.97
N GLY A 483 -1.39 -46.34 9.46
CA GLY A 483 -0.79 -47.42 10.24
C GLY A 483 -1.27 -48.79 9.78
N ARG A 484 -1.53 -49.69 10.69
CA ARG A 484 -1.96 -51.07 10.43
C ARG A 484 -0.92 -51.97 9.75
N GLY A 485 0.33 -51.58 9.72
CA GLY A 485 1.42 -52.40 9.15
C GLY A 485 2.37 -52.91 10.22
N LYS A 486 2.85 -54.15 10.07
CA LYS A 486 3.77 -54.76 11.05
C LYS A 486 5.13 -54.02 11.16
N ASN A 487 5.50 -53.24 10.16
CA ASN A 487 6.80 -52.58 10.08
C ASN A 487 6.67 -51.07 9.83
N ILE A 488 5.59 -50.45 10.32
CA ILE A 488 5.34 -49.01 10.16
C ILE A 488 5.53 -48.31 11.49
N SER A 489 6.56 -47.48 11.58
CA SER A 489 6.87 -46.60 12.71
C SER A 489 6.85 -45.15 12.34
N GLN A 490 6.72 -44.83 11.05
CA GLN A 490 6.66 -43.50 10.50
C GLN A 490 5.35 -43.31 9.74
N PHE A 491 4.68 -42.21 9.97
CA PHE A 491 3.36 -41.90 9.42
C PHE A 491 3.41 -40.54 8.75
N LYS A 492 2.89 -40.45 7.54
CA LYS A 492 2.88 -39.24 6.75
C LYS A 492 1.46 -38.85 6.42
N PHE A 493 1.11 -37.59 6.78
CA PHE A 493 -0.11 -36.97 6.32
C PHE A 493 0.26 -35.85 5.35
N THR A 494 -0.34 -35.85 4.17
CA THR A 494 -0.11 -34.84 3.13
C THR A 494 -1.38 -34.09 2.83
N ASP A 495 -1.24 -32.96 2.14
CA ASP A 495 -2.34 -32.14 1.65
C ASP A 495 -3.25 -31.60 2.76
N LEU A 496 -2.65 -31.30 3.92
CA LEU A 496 -3.34 -30.68 5.03
C LEU A 496 -3.46 -29.16 4.81
N GLU A 497 -4.66 -28.65 4.89
CA GLU A 497 -4.92 -27.21 4.90
C GLU A 497 -4.59 -26.62 6.27
N ALA A 498 -4.35 -25.30 6.32
CA ALA A 498 -4.19 -24.62 7.61
C ALA A 498 -5.42 -24.83 8.51
N GLY A 499 -5.18 -25.07 9.78
CA GLY A 499 -6.25 -25.30 10.75
C GLY A 499 -5.78 -26.04 12.01
N ASP A 500 -6.70 -26.25 12.93
CA ASP A 500 -6.44 -26.97 14.16
C ASP A 500 -6.73 -28.48 13.94
N TYR A 501 -5.78 -29.32 14.29
CA TYR A 501 -5.85 -30.76 14.08
C TYR A 501 -5.71 -31.52 15.39
N ARG A 502 -6.30 -32.70 15.42
CA ARG A 502 -6.18 -33.67 16.50
C ARG A 502 -5.68 -34.99 15.98
N LEU A 503 -4.55 -35.46 16.52
CA LEU A 503 -4.01 -36.78 16.29
C LEU A 503 -4.32 -37.70 17.46
N THR A 504 -5.02 -38.78 17.20
CA THR A 504 -5.37 -39.78 18.21
C THR A 504 -4.69 -41.10 17.88
N GLU A 505 -3.97 -41.71 18.80
CA GLU A 505 -3.53 -43.09 18.68
C GLU A 505 -4.72 -44.02 18.97
N VAL A 506 -5.23 -44.68 17.94
CA VAL A 506 -6.42 -45.55 18.04
C VAL A 506 -6.08 -47.02 18.33
N GLU A 507 -4.88 -47.42 17.96
CA GLU A 507 -4.33 -48.74 18.32
C GLU A 507 -2.87 -48.58 18.75
N ALA A 508 -2.53 -49.07 19.95
CA ALA A 508 -1.16 -49.09 20.42
C ALA A 508 -0.38 -50.26 19.85
N PRO A 509 0.95 -50.15 19.70
CA PRO A 509 1.81 -51.28 19.35
C PRO A 509 1.67 -52.43 20.37
N LYS A 510 1.83 -53.64 19.90
CA LYS A 510 1.74 -54.84 20.75
C LYS A 510 2.68 -54.72 21.97
N ASN A 511 2.18 -55.03 23.15
CA ASN A 511 2.88 -54.95 24.45
C ASN A 511 3.31 -53.55 24.88
N HIS A 512 2.69 -52.48 24.33
CA HIS A 512 2.92 -51.11 24.72
C HIS A 512 1.60 -50.44 25.12
N VAL A 513 1.69 -49.46 25.98
CA VAL A 513 0.55 -48.60 26.37
C VAL A 513 0.50 -47.44 25.36
N GLY A 514 -0.69 -47.18 24.83
CA GLY A 514 -0.92 -46.09 23.90
C GLY A 514 -0.83 -44.69 24.57
N LEU A 515 -0.89 -43.68 23.78
CA LEU A 515 -0.99 -42.30 24.27
C LEU A 515 -2.25 -42.15 25.08
N THR A 516 -2.12 -41.59 26.28
CA THR A 516 -3.24 -41.40 27.21
C THR A 516 -4.15 -40.22 26.81
N ALA A 517 -3.67 -39.36 25.96
CA ALA A 517 -4.43 -38.22 25.44
C ALA A 517 -4.06 -37.98 23.93
N PRO A 518 -4.98 -37.45 23.14
CA PRO A 518 -4.68 -37.03 21.78
C PRO A 518 -3.70 -35.84 21.78
N ILE A 519 -3.03 -35.65 20.66
CA ILE A 519 -2.11 -34.53 20.40
C ILE A 519 -2.84 -33.52 19.53
N ASP A 520 -3.07 -32.33 20.04
CA ASP A 520 -3.62 -31.22 19.29
C ASP A 520 -2.48 -30.32 18.78
N PHE A 521 -2.56 -29.88 17.52
CA PHE A 521 -1.58 -29.02 16.87
C PHE A 521 -2.23 -28.14 15.80
N LYS A 522 -1.47 -27.12 15.36
CA LYS A 522 -1.94 -26.11 14.40
C LYS A 522 -1.02 -26.00 13.22
#